data_890d71ab310e8ad84ca5a69a27e6c9af
#
_entry.id   890d71ab310e8ad84ca5a69a27e6c9af
#
_cell.length_a   1.000
_cell.length_b   1.000
_cell.length_c   1.000
_cell.angle_alpha   90.00
_cell.angle_beta   90.00
_cell.angle_gamma   90.00
#
_symmetry.space_group_name_H-M   'P 1'
#
loop_
_entity.id
_entity.type
_entity.pdbx_description
1 polymer ?
#
loop_
_entity_poly.entity_id
_entity_poly.type
_entity_poly.pdbx_seq_one_letter_code
_entity_poly.pdbx_strand_id
1 'polypeptide(L)'
;MSRLLQGDVGSGKTIIAIASLLLVIEKNLQGALMVPTEVLAEQHYKNLLKYLNPLLVSVELLTGNTPQKKRKEIFSNLNNGLVDILVGTHALFEDKVIFNALGMVVIDEQHRFGVTQRNRLLNKGENTNLLSMTATPIPRTLALSIYGDLDVSQITELPPGRVPITKKII
;
A
#
# COMPACT_ATOMS: atom_id res chain seq x y z
N MET A 1 -6.04 -0.25 -13.22
CA MET A 1 -4.74 0.50 -13.24
C MET A 1 -3.71 -0.36 -12.53
N SER A 2 -2.50 -0.46 -13.08
CA SER A 2 -1.39 -1.14 -12.45
C SER A 2 -0.15 -0.26 -12.60
N ARG A 3 0.35 0.33 -11.50
CA ARG A 3 1.36 1.40 -11.54
C ARG A 3 2.44 1.23 -10.49
N LEU A 4 3.70 1.45 -10.89
CA LEU A 4 4.86 1.55 -10.02
C LEU A 4 5.23 3.03 -9.81
N LEU A 5 5.19 3.48 -8.56
CA LEU A 5 5.60 4.81 -8.14
C LEU A 5 7.00 4.74 -7.53
N GLN A 6 7.96 5.36 -8.19
CA GLN A 6 9.33 5.49 -7.69
C GLN A 6 9.57 6.89 -7.15
N GLY A 7 10.25 6.98 -6.04
CA GLY A 7 10.63 8.26 -5.45
C GLY A 7 11.48 8.06 -4.22
N ASP A 8 12.35 9.00 -3.92
CA ASP A 8 13.23 8.92 -2.75
C ASP A 8 12.44 8.89 -1.43
N VAL A 9 13.10 8.53 -0.34
CA VAL A 9 12.52 8.62 1.01
C VAL A 9 12.11 10.05 1.28
N GLY A 10 10.87 10.28 1.72
CA GLY A 10 10.33 11.62 1.97
C GLY A 10 9.85 12.38 0.73
N SER A 11 9.83 11.78 -0.46
CA SER A 11 9.36 12.41 -1.70
C SER A 11 7.84 12.57 -1.81
N GLY A 12 7.07 12.15 -0.81
CA GLY A 12 5.60 12.28 -0.81
C GLY A 12 4.84 11.07 -1.35
N LYS A 13 5.47 9.91 -1.57
CA LYS A 13 4.78 8.68 -2.03
C LYS A 13 3.56 8.32 -1.18
N THR A 14 3.67 8.49 0.14
CA THR A 14 2.57 8.19 1.09
C THR A 14 1.34 9.06 0.83
N ILE A 15 1.50 10.32 0.49
CA ILE A 15 0.38 11.22 0.18
C ILE A 15 -0.35 10.76 -1.10
N ILE A 16 0.42 10.32 -2.11
CA ILE A 16 -0.16 9.77 -3.35
C ILE A 16 -0.94 8.48 -3.06
N ALA A 17 -0.39 7.62 -2.18
CA ALA A 17 -1.08 6.41 -1.74
C ALA A 17 -2.40 6.74 -1.04
N ILE A 18 -2.41 7.71 -0.11
CA ILE A 18 -3.60 8.16 0.59
C ILE A 18 -4.64 8.71 -0.39
N ALA A 19 -4.23 9.58 -1.31
CA ALA A 19 -5.12 10.14 -2.32
C ALA A 19 -5.74 9.04 -3.21
N SER A 20 -4.93 8.04 -3.60
CA SER A 20 -5.40 6.90 -4.40
C SER A 20 -6.41 6.03 -3.64
N LEU A 21 -6.20 5.81 -2.35
CA LEU A 21 -7.15 5.10 -1.49
C LEU A 21 -8.47 5.88 -1.32
N LEU A 22 -8.39 7.19 -1.11
CA LEU A 22 -9.59 8.03 -1.01
C LEU A 22 -10.45 7.99 -2.27
N LEU A 23 -9.84 7.99 -3.46
CA LEU A 23 -10.57 7.91 -4.73
C LEU A 23 -11.41 6.64 -4.89
N VAL A 24 -10.99 5.51 -4.33
CA VAL A 24 -11.80 4.28 -4.37
C VAL A 24 -12.83 4.25 -3.26
N ILE A 25 -12.54 4.83 -2.10
CA ILE A 25 -13.49 4.94 -0.99
C ILE A 25 -14.69 5.82 -1.38
N GLU A 26 -14.47 6.92 -2.11
CA GLU A 26 -15.55 7.76 -2.66
C GLU A 26 -16.50 6.98 -3.59
N LYS A 27 -16.06 5.85 -4.14
CA LYS A 27 -16.86 4.93 -4.96
C LYS A 27 -17.44 3.76 -4.16
N ASN A 28 -17.43 3.84 -2.83
CA ASN A 28 -17.84 2.78 -1.92
C ASN A 28 -17.04 1.47 -2.11
N LEU A 29 -15.77 1.58 -2.48
CA LEU A 29 -14.84 0.46 -2.57
C LEU A 29 -13.84 0.52 -1.40
N GLN A 30 -13.26 -0.63 -1.09
CA GLN A 30 -12.28 -0.77 -0.01
C GLN A 30 -10.85 -0.71 -0.55
N GLY A 31 -9.92 -0.31 0.30
CA GLY A 31 -8.50 -0.29 0.03
C GLY A 31 -7.70 -1.23 0.93
N ALA A 32 -6.58 -1.73 0.42
CA ALA A 32 -5.58 -2.45 1.20
C ALA A 32 -4.23 -1.75 1.08
N LEU A 33 -3.52 -1.57 2.20
CA LEU A 33 -2.14 -1.09 2.23
C LEU A 33 -1.25 -2.17 2.83
N MET A 34 -0.40 -2.74 1.99
CA MET A 34 0.51 -3.81 2.36
C MET A 34 1.95 -3.31 2.51
N VAL A 35 2.59 -3.71 3.59
CA VAL A 35 3.97 -3.36 3.93
C VAL A 35 4.74 -4.58 4.44
N PRO A 36 6.09 -4.60 4.34
CA PRO A 36 6.86 -5.80 4.64
C PRO A 36 7.02 -6.11 6.14
N THR A 37 6.87 -5.13 7.02
CA THR A 37 7.11 -5.31 8.46
C THR A 37 5.98 -4.73 9.31
N GLU A 38 5.80 -5.28 10.51
CA GLU A 38 4.79 -4.79 11.45
C GLU A 38 5.06 -3.36 11.91
N VAL A 39 6.33 -2.98 12.08
CA VAL A 39 6.72 -1.61 12.44
C VAL A 39 6.27 -0.61 11.37
N LEU A 40 6.49 -0.93 10.09
CA LEU A 40 6.00 -0.10 8.98
C LEU A 40 4.47 -0.08 8.91
N ALA A 41 3.82 -1.21 9.17
CA ALA A 41 2.36 -1.28 9.20
C ALA A 41 1.77 -0.37 10.28
N GLU A 42 2.32 -0.38 11.48
CA GLU A 42 1.93 0.52 12.56
C GLU A 42 2.19 1.99 12.22
N GLN A 43 3.32 2.29 11.61
CA GLN A 43 3.67 3.65 11.19
C GLN A 43 2.68 4.18 10.14
N HIS A 44 2.39 3.38 9.11
CA HIS A 44 1.41 3.74 8.09
C HIS A 44 0.00 3.87 8.66
N TYR A 45 -0.39 2.95 9.55
CA TYR A 45 -1.68 3.00 10.24
C TYR A 45 -1.87 4.31 11.01
N LYS A 46 -0.87 4.71 11.82
CA LYS A 46 -0.90 5.99 12.57
C LYS A 46 -0.97 7.20 11.63
N ASN A 47 -0.22 7.17 10.53
CA ASN A 47 -0.24 8.24 9.54
C ASN A 47 -1.62 8.33 8.86
N LEU A 48 -2.21 7.21 8.47
CA LEU A 48 -3.55 7.17 7.88
C LEU A 48 -4.59 7.72 8.84
N LEU A 49 -4.59 7.30 10.11
CA LEU A 49 -5.50 7.85 11.12
C LEU A 49 -5.36 9.36 11.24
N LYS A 50 -4.15 9.88 11.27
CA LYS A 50 -3.90 11.34 11.36
C LYS A 50 -4.56 12.12 10.21
N TYR A 51 -4.48 11.61 8.99
CA TYR A 51 -5.01 12.29 7.81
C TYR A 51 -6.49 12.00 7.55
N LEU A 52 -6.97 10.80 7.92
CA LEU A 52 -8.28 10.31 7.51
C LEU A 52 -9.36 10.37 8.60
N ASN A 53 -8.99 10.46 9.88
CA ASN A 53 -9.98 10.61 10.96
C ASN A 53 -10.96 11.78 10.75
N PRO A 54 -10.53 12.96 10.27
CA PRO A 54 -11.47 14.06 10.00
C PRO A 54 -12.48 13.74 8.89
N LEU A 55 -12.18 12.76 8.04
CA LEU A 55 -13.02 12.34 6.91
C LEU A 55 -13.93 11.15 7.24
N LEU A 56 -13.93 10.68 8.49
CA LEU A 56 -14.70 9.51 8.97
C LEU A 56 -14.39 8.21 8.22
N VAL A 57 -13.19 8.08 7.68
CA VAL A 57 -12.72 6.85 7.01
C VAL A 57 -12.29 5.83 8.05
N SER A 58 -12.84 4.62 7.97
CA SER A 58 -12.52 3.51 8.87
C SER A 58 -11.23 2.81 8.45
N VAL A 59 -10.21 2.84 9.29
CA VAL A 59 -8.91 2.19 9.05
C VAL A 59 -8.65 1.14 10.13
N GLU A 60 -8.26 -0.06 9.72
CA GLU A 60 -7.90 -1.16 10.63
C GLU A 60 -6.49 -1.69 10.33
N LEU A 61 -5.83 -2.23 11.36
CA LEU A 61 -4.49 -2.81 11.30
C LEU A 61 -4.53 -4.31 11.53
N LEU A 62 -3.98 -5.09 10.58
CA LEU A 62 -3.88 -6.54 10.68
C LEU A 62 -2.43 -6.99 10.50
N THR A 63 -1.84 -7.53 11.58
CA THR A 63 -0.49 -8.09 11.59
C THR A 63 -0.47 -9.51 12.17
N GLY A 64 0.68 -10.15 12.18
CA GLY A 64 0.87 -11.45 12.84
C GLY A 64 0.50 -11.42 14.31
N ASN A 65 0.78 -10.31 15.00
CA ASN A 65 0.56 -10.13 16.44
C ASN A 65 -0.87 -9.66 16.82
N THR A 66 -1.74 -9.40 15.84
CA THR A 66 -3.12 -8.99 16.13
C THR A 66 -3.86 -10.08 16.91
N PRO A 67 -4.43 -9.78 18.11
CA PRO A 67 -5.12 -10.76 18.93
C PRO A 67 -6.29 -11.43 18.21
N GLN A 68 -6.55 -12.71 18.48
CA GLN A 68 -7.57 -13.51 17.79
C GLN A 68 -8.98 -12.90 17.87
N LYS A 69 -9.34 -12.31 19.00
CA LYS A 69 -10.63 -11.62 19.17
C LYS A 69 -10.74 -10.44 18.20
N LYS A 70 -9.70 -9.61 18.12
CA LYS A 70 -9.65 -8.43 17.22
C LYS A 70 -9.61 -8.87 15.75
N ARG A 71 -8.89 -9.96 15.42
CA ARG A 71 -8.89 -10.53 14.06
C ARG A 71 -10.29 -10.90 13.60
N LYS A 72 -11.06 -11.61 14.42
CA LYS A 72 -12.44 -12.00 14.08
C LYS A 72 -13.32 -10.78 13.84
N GLU A 73 -13.18 -9.74 14.65
CA GLU A 73 -13.89 -8.48 14.50
C GLU A 73 -13.52 -7.79 13.18
N ILE A 74 -12.21 -7.67 12.88
CA ILE A 74 -11.72 -7.09 11.63
C ILE A 74 -12.26 -7.86 10.43
N PHE A 75 -12.20 -9.19 10.43
CA PHE A 75 -12.70 -10.02 9.33
C PHE A 75 -14.19 -9.83 9.09
N SER A 76 -14.99 -9.81 10.16
CA SER A 76 -16.42 -9.55 10.06
C SER A 76 -16.73 -8.16 9.51
N ASN A 77 -16.09 -7.13 10.05
CA ASN A 77 -16.30 -5.75 9.64
C ASN A 77 -15.83 -5.51 8.19
N LEU A 78 -14.72 -6.12 7.80
CA LEU A 78 -14.19 -6.03 6.44
C LEU A 78 -15.16 -6.63 5.41
N ASN A 79 -15.67 -7.83 5.70
CA ASN A 79 -16.63 -8.51 4.84
C ASN A 79 -17.99 -7.80 4.74
N ASN A 80 -18.37 -7.07 5.79
CA ASN A 80 -19.59 -6.28 5.82
C ASN A 80 -19.40 -4.84 5.25
N GLY A 81 -18.21 -4.49 4.76
CA GLY A 81 -17.94 -3.17 4.21
C GLY A 81 -17.84 -2.05 5.25
N LEU A 82 -17.63 -2.38 6.53
CA LEU A 82 -17.50 -1.42 7.63
C LEU A 82 -16.06 -0.95 7.85
N VAL A 83 -15.10 -1.52 7.15
CA VAL A 83 -13.70 -1.12 7.11
C VAL A 83 -13.39 -0.61 5.71
N ASP A 84 -12.95 0.63 5.60
CA ASP A 84 -12.61 1.27 4.33
C ASP A 84 -11.19 0.93 3.90
N ILE A 85 -10.25 0.92 4.84
CA ILE A 85 -8.83 0.62 4.57
C ILE A 85 -8.31 -0.42 5.56
N LEU A 86 -7.75 -1.50 5.03
CA LEU A 86 -7.02 -2.49 5.82
C LEU A 86 -5.52 -2.34 5.60
N VAL A 87 -4.78 -1.98 6.66
CA VAL A 87 -3.32 -1.92 6.67
C VAL A 87 -2.77 -3.21 7.25
N GLY A 88 -1.73 -3.78 6.66
CA GLY A 88 -1.10 -4.95 7.25
C GLY A 88 0.13 -5.45 6.53
N THR A 89 0.60 -6.59 7.01
CA THR A 89 1.74 -7.34 6.48
C THR A 89 1.25 -8.55 5.67
N HIS A 90 2.03 -9.62 5.64
CA HIS A 90 1.64 -10.90 5.03
C HIS A 90 0.30 -11.47 5.56
N ALA A 91 -0.18 -11.02 6.71
CA ALA A 91 -1.49 -11.40 7.24
C ALA A 91 -2.64 -11.07 6.26
N LEU A 92 -2.47 -10.09 5.38
CA LEU A 92 -3.45 -9.75 4.34
C LEU A 92 -3.67 -10.87 3.31
N PHE A 93 -2.74 -11.83 3.19
CA PHE A 93 -2.88 -12.97 2.28
C PHE A 93 -3.74 -14.09 2.83
N GLU A 94 -4.08 -14.07 4.11
CA GLU A 94 -4.89 -15.11 4.73
C GLU A 94 -6.24 -15.27 4.00
N ASP A 95 -6.70 -16.50 3.80
CA ASP A 95 -7.94 -16.79 3.09
C ASP A 95 -9.17 -16.23 3.82
N LYS A 96 -9.06 -16.07 5.13
CA LYS A 96 -10.10 -15.47 6.00
C LYS A 96 -10.25 -13.95 5.82
N VAL A 97 -9.27 -13.30 5.20
CA VAL A 97 -9.36 -11.87 4.84
C VAL A 97 -10.18 -11.75 3.58
N ILE A 98 -11.46 -11.43 3.74
CA ILE A 98 -12.43 -11.28 2.66
C ILE A 98 -12.91 -9.83 2.65
N PHE A 99 -12.65 -9.14 1.54
CA PHE A 99 -13.17 -7.78 1.32
C PHE A 99 -14.58 -7.86 0.74
N ASN A 100 -15.43 -6.93 1.13
CA ASN A 100 -16.74 -6.77 0.51
C ASN A 100 -16.62 -6.27 -0.94
N ALA A 101 -15.78 -5.27 -1.17
CA ALA A 101 -15.53 -4.68 -2.48
C ALA A 101 -14.13 -4.05 -2.56
N LEU A 102 -13.09 -4.86 -2.78
CA LEU A 102 -11.71 -4.36 -2.90
C LEU A 102 -11.50 -3.63 -4.23
N GLY A 103 -11.19 -2.35 -4.19
CA GLY A 103 -10.95 -1.51 -5.37
C GLY A 103 -9.50 -1.10 -5.57
N MET A 104 -8.68 -1.07 -4.50
CA MET A 104 -7.30 -0.60 -4.54
C MET A 104 -6.40 -1.42 -3.61
N VAL A 105 -5.25 -1.82 -4.12
CA VAL A 105 -4.14 -2.34 -3.34
C VAL A 105 -2.95 -1.40 -3.50
N VAL A 106 -2.43 -0.93 -2.38
CA VAL A 106 -1.16 -0.20 -2.29
C VAL A 106 -0.13 -1.13 -1.68
N ILE A 107 1.03 -1.27 -2.29
CA ILE A 107 2.16 -2.06 -1.79
C ILE A 107 3.36 -1.15 -1.61
N ASP A 108 3.81 -0.97 -0.38
CA ASP A 108 5.04 -0.24 -0.10
C ASP A 108 6.23 -1.21 -0.05
N GLU A 109 7.41 -0.74 -0.50
CA GLU A 109 8.63 -1.55 -0.61
C GLU A 109 8.41 -2.86 -1.40
N GLN A 110 7.81 -2.73 -2.57
CA GLN A 110 7.37 -3.83 -3.45
C GLN A 110 8.43 -4.94 -3.66
N HIS A 111 9.72 -4.61 -3.68
CA HIS A 111 10.81 -5.58 -3.89
C HIS A 111 10.88 -6.68 -2.80
N ARG A 112 10.19 -6.48 -1.67
CA ARG A 112 10.08 -7.45 -0.57
C ARG A 112 9.01 -8.52 -0.80
N PHE A 113 8.21 -8.41 -1.86
CA PHE A 113 7.08 -9.30 -2.13
C PHE A 113 7.21 -9.98 -3.49
N GLY A 114 6.91 -11.28 -3.54
CA GLY A 114 6.88 -12.04 -4.79
C GLY A 114 5.65 -11.74 -5.65
N VAL A 115 5.74 -12.05 -6.94
CA VAL A 115 4.63 -11.88 -7.91
C VAL A 115 3.38 -12.65 -7.47
N THR A 116 3.54 -13.88 -7.00
CA THR A 116 2.45 -14.74 -6.52
C THR A 116 1.70 -14.12 -5.34
N GLN A 117 2.42 -13.52 -4.40
CA GLN A 117 1.82 -12.87 -3.23
C GLN A 117 0.97 -11.65 -3.63
N ARG A 118 1.48 -10.82 -4.55
CA ARG A 118 0.73 -9.68 -5.09
C ARG A 118 -0.55 -10.12 -5.78
N ASN A 119 -0.44 -11.11 -6.66
CA ASN A 119 -1.60 -11.64 -7.38
C ASN A 119 -2.65 -12.23 -6.43
N ARG A 120 -2.23 -12.89 -5.36
CA ARG A 120 -3.14 -13.42 -4.34
C ARG A 120 -3.95 -12.29 -3.66
N LEU A 121 -3.35 -11.15 -3.39
CA LEU A 121 -4.05 -10.00 -2.83
C LEU A 121 -4.96 -9.32 -3.86
N LEU A 122 -4.49 -9.15 -5.09
CA LEU A 122 -5.27 -8.55 -6.18
C LEU A 122 -6.51 -9.38 -6.50
N ASN A 123 -6.41 -10.71 -6.45
CA ASN A 123 -7.51 -11.64 -6.72
C ASN A 123 -8.58 -11.68 -5.62
N LYS A 124 -8.41 -10.94 -4.53
CA LYS A 124 -9.45 -10.74 -3.51
C LYS A 124 -10.55 -9.74 -3.95
N GLY A 125 -10.37 -9.07 -5.10
CA GLY A 125 -11.36 -8.21 -5.73
C GLY A 125 -11.43 -8.45 -7.24
N GLU A 126 -12.55 -8.10 -7.86
CA GLU A 126 -12.78 -8.37 -9.30
C GLU A 126 -11.98 -7.47 -10.24
N ASN A 127 -11.89 -6.16 -9.93
CA ASN A 127 -11.22 -5.15 -10.75
C ASN A 127 -10.29 -4.27 -9.90
N THR A 128 -9.40 -4.91 -9.17
CA THR A 128 -8.53 -4.23 -8.21
C THR A 128 -7.43 -3.42 -8.90
N ASN A 129 -7.31 -2.16 -8.55
CA ASN A 129 -6.19 -1.31 -8.96
C ASN A 129 -4.97 -1.59 -8.09
N LEU A 130 -3.78 -1.50 -8.68
CA LEU A 130 -2.51 -1.69 -7.99
C LEU A 130 -1.65 -0.42 -8.07
N LEU A 131 -1.22 0.06 -6.91
CA LEU A 131 -0.16 1.05 -6.76
C LEU A 131 0.98 0.43 -5.97
N SER A 132 2.08 0.15 -6.64
CA SER A 132 3.31 -0.30 -6.00
C SER A 132 4.25 0.87 -5.79
N MET A 133 4.89 0.94 -4.62
CA MET A 133 5.82 2.02 -4.28
C MET A 133 7.20 1.46 -3.95
N THR A 134 8.24 2.20 -4.31
CA THR A 134 9.62 1.89 -3.93
C THR A 134 10.46 3.15 -3.80
N ALA A 135 11.38 3.13 -2.81
CA ALA A 135 12.40 4.16 -2.66
C ALA A 135 13.65 3.87 -3.51
N THR A 136 13.85 2.62 -3.94
CA THR A 136 14.97 2.24 -4.80
C THR A 136 14.69 2.60 -6.27
N PRO A 137 15.55 3.40 -6.92
CA PRO A 137 15.41 3.65 -8.33
C PRO A 137 15.69 2.35 -9.12
N ILE A 138 14.68 1.87 -9.84
CA ILE A 138 14.80 0.71 -10.71
C ILE A 138 14.81 1.24 -12.15
N PRO A 139 15.83 0.91 -12.97
CA PRO A 139 15.84 1.29 -14.38
C PRO A 139 14.54 0.83 -15.07
N ARG A 140 13.96 1.68 -15.91
CA ARG A 140 12.67 1.43 -16.57
C ARG A 140 12.65 0.09 -17.32
N THR A 141 13.75 -0.25 -18.00
CA THR A 141 13.90 -1.52 -18.71
C THR A 141 13.86 -2.72 -17.77
N LEU A 142 14.49 -2.62 -16.60
CA LEU A 142 14.48 -3.66 -15.59
C LEU A 142 13.10 -3.77 -14.91
N ALA A 143 12.45 -2.63 -14.67
CA ALA A 143 11.10 -2.62 -14.12
C ALA A 143 10.10 -3.35 -15.04
N LEU A 144 10.16 -3.12 -16.34
CA LEU A 144 9.35 -3.83 -17.33
C LEU A 144 9.64 -5.35 -17.36
N SER A 145 10.91 -5.74 -17.23
CA SER A 145 11.29 -7.16 -17.24
C SER A 145 10.85 -7.91 -15.98
N ILE A 146 10.90 -7.25 -14.80
CA ILE A 146 10.61 -7.90 -13.50
C ILE A 146 9.12 -7.80 -13.14
N TYR A 147 8.48 -6.70 -13.49
CA TYR A 147 7.12 -6.38 -13.02
C TYR A 147 6.06 -6.43 -14.13
N GLY A 148 6.45 -6.74 -15.37
CA GLY A 148 5.53 -6.88 -16.49
C GLY A 148 4.82 -5.56 -16.84
N ASP A 149 3.51 -5.59 -16.97
CA ASP A 149 2.68 -4.49 -17.48
C ASP A 149 2.42 -3.35 -16.46
N LEU A 150 3.41 -3.00 -15.61
CA LEU A 150 3.29 -1.86 -14.71
C LEU A 150 3.69 -0.56 -15.41
N ASP A 151 2.79 0.41 -15.43
CA ASP A 151 3.15 1.79 -15.76
C ASP A 151 4.07 2.36 -14.68
N VAL A 152 5.16 3.02 -15.08
CA VAL A 152 6.13 3.61 -14.15
C VAL A 152 5.94 5.12 -14.07
N SER A 153 5.80 5.62 -12.84
CA SER A 153 5.84 7.05 -12.52
C SER A 153 6.98 7.33 -11.55
N GLN A 154 7.66 8.45 -11.73
CA GLN A 154 8.79 8.85 -10.90
C GLN A 154 8.56 10.22 -10.28
N ILE A 155 8.83 10.34 -8.98
CA ILE A 155 8.94 11.62 -8.29
C ILE A 155 10.41 12.00 -8.32
N THR A 156 10.77 13.01 -9.12
CA THR A 156 12.16 13.45 -9.33
C THR A 156 12.58 14.58 -8.41
N GLU A 157 11.62 15.25 -7.76
CA GLU A 157 11.92 16.31 -6.81
C GLU A 157 12.48 15.73 -5.51
N LEU A 158 13.60 16.28 -5.07
CA LEU A 158 14.21 15.95 -3.77
C LEU A 158 13.40 16.60 -2.65
N PRO A 159 13.27 15.93 -1.49
CA PRO A 159 12.64 16.53 -0.32
C PRO A 159 13.33 17.85 0.07
N PRO A 160 12.57 18.86 0.53
CA PRO A 160 13.14 20.11 1.01
C PRO A 160 14.21 19.87 2.07
N GLY A 161 15.41 20.47 1.88
CA GLY A 161 16.52 20.37 2.85
C GLY A 161 17.52 19.24 2.61
N ARG A 162 17.36 18.41 1.59
CA ARG A 162 18.35 17.39 1.25
C ARG A 162 19.45 17.96 0.35
N VAL A 163 20.68 18.04 0.87
CA VAL A 163 21.86 18.46 0.10
C VAL A 163 22.27 17.34 -0.86
N PRO A 164 22.54 17.62 -2.16
CA PRO A 164 23.03 16.63 -3.10
C PRO A 164 24.37 16.05 -2.60
N ILE A 165 24.49 14.72 -2.60
CA ILE A 165 25.75 14.06 -2.26
C ILE A 165 26.70 14.24 -3.43
N THR A 166 27.71 15.14 -3.27
CA THR A 166 28.81 15.27 -4.23
C THR A 166 29.78 14.11 -4.03
N LYS A 167 29.74 13.10 -4.90
CA LYS A 167 30.78 12.08 -4.96
C LYS A 167 32.09 12.75 -5.41
N LYS A 168 33.04 12.97 -4.52
CA LYS A 168 34.44 13.16 -4.92
C LYS A 168 35.01 11.81 -5.32
N ILE A 169 35.27 11.64 -6.59
CA ILE A 169 36.10 10.52 -7.08
C ILE A 169 37.53 10.93 -6.76
N ILE A 170 38.20 10.17 -5.88
CA ILE A 170 39.63 10.27 -5.58
C ILE A 170 40.34 9.35 -6.54
#